data_643e819233d5af8ba1bf0b1856f7495c
#
_entry.id   643e819233d5af8ba1bf0b1856f7495c
#
_cell.length_a   1.000
_cell.length_b   1.000
_cell.length_c   1.000
_cell.angle_alpha   90.00
_cell.angle_beta   90.00
_cell.angle_gamma   90.00
#
_symmetry.space_group_name_H-M   'P 1'
#
loop_
_entity.id
_entity.type
_entity.pdbx_description
1 polymer ?
#
loop_
_entity_poly.entity_id
_entity_poly.type
_entity_poly.pdbx_seq_one_letter_code
_entity_poly.pdbx_strand_id
1 'polypeptide(L)'
;AGKLFGITNAGNSSDENINYAVPLEIVQGVADNIIYYHEKGSDAQCAYKIVLGITVQTQNSKYVYDAGSGYGKIREEVVLDSVASDSIAESMNLQSGDIITAIIVNDTEYEIARSFDISDLILTLREGDVIQCVVQRNAQTVYSEEYNLSKTALVAIE
;
A
#
# COMPACT_ATOMS: atom_id res chain seq x y z
N ALA A 1 -15.14 -27.19 -2.36
CA ALA A 1 -14.07 -26.53 -3.13
C ALA A 1 -13.12 -25.89 -2.12
N GLY A 2 -11.80 -26.17 -2.23
CA GLY A 2 -10.78 -25.54 -1.41
C GLY A 2 -10.67 -24.05 -1.72
N LYS A 3 -10.35 -23.26 -0.69
CA LYS A 3 -10.02 -21.84 -0.86
C LYS A 3 -8.50 -21.68 -0.75
N LEU A 4 -7.91 -20.88 -1.63
CA LEU A 4 -6.52 -20.47 -1.50
C LEU A 4 -6.42 -19.37 -0.44
N PHE A 5 -5.50 -19.51 0.50
CA PHE A 5 -5.23 -18.51 1.54
C PHE A 5 -3.93 -17.74 1.32
N GLY A 6 -3.01 -18.33 0.56
CA GLY A 6 -1.70 -17.77 0.29
C GLY A 6 -0.78 -18.79 -0.36
N ILE A 7 0.43 -18.35 -0.70
CA ILE A 7 1.49 -19.18 -1.28
C ILE A 7 2.66 -19.22 -0.31
N THR A 8 3.11 -20.42 0.07
CA THR A 8 4.30 -20.57 0.91
C THR A 8 5.54 -20.10 0.14
N ASN A 9 6.32 -19.23 0.78
CA ASN A 9 7.47 -18.60 0.13
C ASN A 9 8.80 -18.99 0.76
N ALA A 10 8.90 -18.95 2.08
CA ALA A 10 10.15 -19.17 2.79
C ALA A 10 9.91 -19.83 4.15
N GLY A 11 10.95 -20.50 4.64
CA GLY A 11 11.08 -20.94 6.02
C GLY A 11 12.40 -20.42 6.59
N ASN A 12 12.46 -20.26 7.90
CA ASN A 12 13.70 -19.96 8.58
C ASN A 12 14.40 -21.28 8.95
N SER A 13 15.56 -21.54 8.38
CA SER A 13 16.32 -22.76 8.64
C SER A 13 16.99 -22.82 10.01
N SER A 14 17.08 -21.68 10.70
CA SER A 14 17.64 -21.59 12.05
C SER A 14 16.59 -21.71 13.16
N ASP A 15 15.32 -21.55 12.82
CA ASP A 15 14.20 -21.65 13.78
C ASP A 15 13.23 -22.74 13.34
N GLU A 16 13.02 -23.75 14.17
CA GLU A 16 12.08 -24.82 13.89
C GLU A 16 10.64 -24.29 13.84
N ASN A 17 9.91 -24.66 12.78
CA ASN A 17 8.50 -24.38 12.56
C ASN A 17 8.10 -22.92 12.23
N ILE A 18 9.03 -22.06 11.82
CA ILE A 18 8.69 -20.74 11.29
C ILE A 18 8.66 -20.83 9.77
N ASN A 19 7.47 -20.69 9.18
CA ASN A 19 7.24 -20.65 7.76
C ASN A 19 6.44 -19.41 7.39
N TYR A 20 6.79 -18.82 6.27
CA TYR A 20 6.15 -17.61 5.75
C TYR A 20 5.31 -17.94 4.52
N ALA A 21 4.17 -17.30 4.41
CA ALA A 21 3.34 -17.35 3.23
C ALA A 21 3.01 -15.94 2.77
N VAL A 22 2.99 -15.73 1.45
CA VAL A 22 2.47 -14.50 0.85
C VAL A 22 0.94 -14.59 0.91
N PRO A 23 0.24 -13.61 1.52
CA PRO A 23 -1.21 -13.58 1.58
C PRO A 23 -1.86 -13.56 0.19
N LEU A 24 -3.07 -14.09 0.09
CA LEU A 24 -3.78 -14.19 -1.18
C LEU A 24 -4.00 -12.83 -1.84
N GLU A 25 -4.27 -11.80 -1.05
CA GLU A 25 -4.52 -10.44 -1.52
C GLU A 25 -3.31 -9.88 -2.28
N ILE A 26 -2.10 -10.10 -1.76
CA ILE A 26 -0.85 -9.71 -2.43
C ILE A 26 -0.63 -10.53 -3.71
N VAL A 27 -0.83 -11.86 -3.64
CA VAL A 27 -0.71 -12.75 -4.81
C VAL A 27 -1.65 -12.29 -5.92
N GLN A 28 -2.89 -12.00 -5.58
CA GLN A 28 -3.90 -11.54 -6.52
C GLN A 28 -3.55 -10.15 -7.08
N GLY A 29 -3.18 -9.20 -6.23
CA GLY A 29 -2.78 -7.85 -6.63
C GLY A 29 -1.62 -7.87 -7.64
N VAL A 30 -0.60 -8.70 -7.41
CA VAL A 30 0.53 -8.87 -8.34
C VAL A 30 0.10 -9.55 -9.64
N ALA A 31 -0.71 -10.62 -9.55
CA ALA A 31 -1.19 -11.34 -10.74
C ALA A 31 -2.05 -10.43 -11.63
N ASP A 32 -2.99 -9.71 -11.05
CA ASP A 32 -3.86 -8.76 -11.75
C ASP A 32 -3.05 -7.61 -12.36
N ASN A 33 -2.00 -7.17 -11.69
CA ASN A 33 -1.07 -6.15 -12.19
C ASN A 33 -0.34 -6.64 -13.44
N ILE A 34 0.24 -7.83 -13.41
CA ILE A 34 0.95 -8.43 -14.54
C ILE A 34 -0.01 -8.63 -15.73
N ILE A 35 -1.20 -9.19 -15.50
CA ILE A 35 -2.20 -9.41 -16.53
C ILE A 35 -2.60 -8.08 -17.19
N TYR A 36 -2.90 -7.07 -16.39
CA TYR A 36 -3.30 -5.75 -16.88
C TYR A 36 -2.27 -5.15 -17.83
N TYR A 37 -0.99 -5.13 -17.45
CA TYR A 37 0.06 -4.55 -18.27
C TYR A 37 0.41 -5.41 -19.50
N HIS A 38 0.31 -6.73 -19.38
CA HIS A 38 0.46 -7.63 -20.52
C HIS A 38 -0.63 -7.39 -21.59
N GLU A 39 -1.88 -7.26 -21.19
CA GLU A 39 -3.01 -6.99 -22.08
C GLU A 39 -2.91 -5.60 -22.74
N LYS A 40 -2.26 -4.64 -22.10
CA LYS A 40 -1.98 -3.31 -22.66
C LYS A 40 -0.81 -3.29 -23.65
N GLY A 41 -0.22 -4.45 -24.00
CA GLY A 41 0.86 -4.57 -24.96
C GLY A 41 2.22 -4.17 -24.41
N SER A 42 2.40 -4.21 -23.10
CA SER A 42 3.73 -4.08 -22.51
C SER A 42 4.55 -5.33 -22.82
N ASP A 43 5.73 -5.17 -23.42
CA ASP A 43 6.69 -6.27 -23.59
C ASP A 43 7.35 -6.69 -22.26
N ALA A 44 7.10 -5.97 -21.19
CA ALA A 44 7.66 -6.25 -19.89
C ALA A 44 6.94 -7.43 -19.22
N GLN A 45 7.70 -8.45 -18.90
CA GLN A 45 7.25 -9.62 -18.13
C GLN A 45 7.43 -9.36 -16.62
N CYS A 46 6.97 -8.22 -16.14
CA CYS A 46 7.13 -7.80 -14.76
C CYS A 46 5.86 -7.09 -14.26
N ALA A 47 5.71 -7.03 -12.95
CA ALA A 47 4.71 -6.18 -12.31
C ALA A 47 5.20 -4.73 -12.28
N TYR A 48 4.27 -3.79 -12.26
CA TYR A 48 4.55 -2.37 -12.11
C TYR A 48 3.97 -1.85 -10.80
N LYS A 49 4.69 -0.96 -10.17
CA LYS A 49 4.21 -0.22 -8.99
C LYS A 49 4.57 1.25 -9.12
N ILE A 50 3.87 2.09 -8.39
CA ILE A 50 4.31 3.46 -8.16
C ILE A 50 5.28 3.52 -6.98
N VAL A 51 6.15 4.52 -7.02
CA VAL A 51 7.02 4.87 -5.89
C VAL A 51 6.56 6.22 -5.37
N LEU A 52 5.87 6.23 -4.24
CA LEU A 52 5.37 7.48 -3.64
C LEU A 52 6.50 8.40 -3.18
N GLY A 53 7.68 7.84 -2.86
CA GLY A 53 8.81 8.60 -2.34
C GLY A 53 8.67 8.92 -0.85
N ILE A 54 8.11 8.00 -0.08
CA ILE A 54 7.95 8.13 1.37
C ILE A 54 8.72 7.04 2.11
N THR A 55 9.18 7.37 3.30
CA THR A 55 9.57 6.39 4.32
C THR A 55 8.59 6.51 5.47
N VAL A 56 8.10 5.38 5.95
CA VAL A 56 7.14 5.34 7.06
C VAL A 56 7.71 4.58 8.24
N GLN A 57 7.27 4.96 9.42
CA GLN A 57 7.46 4.22 10.67
C GLN A 57 6.11 3.98 11.32
N THR A 58 6.01 2.92 12.10
CA THR A 58 4.79 2.58 12.84
C THR A 58 4.97 2.84 14.32
N GLN A 59 3.93 3.36 14.95
CA GLN A 59 3.88 3.58 16.39
C GLN A 59 2.48 3.28 16.94
N ASN A 60 2.32 3.27 18.26
CA ASN A 60 1.03 3.13 18.93
C ASN A 60 0.24 1.90 18.47
N SER A 61 0.95 0.78 18.21
CA SER A 61 0.32 -0.49 17.82
C SER A 61 -0.61 -0.97 18.94
N LYS A 62 -1.86 -1.21 18.58
CA LYS A 62 -2.89 -1.68 19.53
C LYS A 62 -3.84 -2.68 18.89
N TYR A 63 -4.33 -3.61 19.73
CA TYR A 63 -5.42 -4.49 19.34
C TYR A 63 -6.75 -3.73 19.47
N VAL A 64 -7.55 -3.74 18.43
CA VAL A 64 -8.88 -3.12 18.39
C VAL A 64 -9.90 -4.17 17.98
N TYR A 65 -10.91 -4.37 18.84
CA TYR A 65 -12.03 -5.22 18.49
C TYR A 65 -12.98 -4.48 17.55
N ASP A 66 -13.26 -5.08 16.42
CA ASP A 66 -14.20 -4.56 15.43
C ASP A 66 -15.55 -5.29 15.60
N ALA A 67 -16.52 -4.61 16.19
CA ALA A 67 -17.85 -5.17 16.43
C ALA A 67 -18.62 -5.47 15.12
N GLY A 68 -18.27 -4.81 14.01
CA GLY A 68 -18.91 -5.04 12.71
C GLY A 68 -18.49 -6.35 12.06
N SER A 69 -17.22 -6.70 12.14
CA SER A 69 -16.70 -7.97 11.61
C SER A 69 -16.74 -9.13 12.63
N GLY A 70 -16.87 -8.82 13.94
CA GLY A 70 -16.77 -9.79 15.03
C GLY A 70 -15.35 -10.26 15.34
N TYR A 71 -14.33 -9.63 14.74
CA TYR A 71 -12.92 -9.96 14.92
C TYR A 71 -12.14 -8.76 15.45
N GLY A 72 -11.03 -9.03 16.12
CA GLY A 72 -10.09 -7.99 16.46
C GLY A 72 -9.00 -7.87 15.41
N LYS A 73 -8.52 -6.66 15.21
CA LYS A 73 -7.40 -6.36 14.34
C LYS A 73 -6.37 -5.47 15.04
N ILE A 74 -5.15 -5.59 14.60
CA ILE A 74 -4.09 -4.68 15.05
C ILE A 74 -4.19 -3.41 14.19
N ARG A 75 -4.17 -2.26 14.88
CA ARG A 75 -4.04 -0.94 14.26
C ARG A 75 -2.76 -0.28 14.72
N GLU A 76 -2.11 0.40 13.83
CA GLU A 76 -0.90 1.17 14.03
C GLU A 76 -1.12 2.60 13.54
N GLU A 77 -0.39 3.53 14.09
CA GLU A 77 -0.24 4.84 13.47
C GLU A 77 0.92 4.77 12.48
N VAL A 78 0.63 5.00 11.21
CA VAL A 78 1.60 4.99 10.12
C VAL A 78 2.08 6.41 9.89
N VAL A 79 3.25 6.72 10.43
CA VAL A 79 3.83 8.07 10.44
C VAL A 79 4.82 8.23 9.30
N LEU A 80 4.73 9.32 8.56
CA LEU A 80 5.73 9.70 7.57
C LEU A 80 7.02 10.13 8.28
N ASP A 81 8.06 9.33 8.14
CA ASP A 81 9.40 9.66 8.63
C ASP A 81 10.10 10.65 7.70
N SER A 82 10.02 10.40 6.40
CA SER A 82 10.57 11.30 5.39
C SER A 82 9.78 11.29 4.09
N VAL A 83 9.90 12.40 3.35
CA VAL A 83 9.38 12.58 1.99
C VAL A 83 10.57 12.93 1.10
N ALA A 84 10.75 12.19 0.01
CA ALA A 84 11.84 12.41 -0.93
C ALA A 84 11.54 13.63 -1.82
N SER A 85 12.58 14.39 -2.15
CA SER A 85 12.47 15.50 -3.11
C SER A 85 12.10 15.00 -4.51
N ASP A 86 11.36 15.80 -5.26
CA ASP A 86 10.88 15.51 -6.61
C ASP A 86 10.01 14.24 -6.69
N SER A 87 9.40 13.84 -5.56
CA SER A 87 8.55 12.65 -5.47
C SER A 87 7.06 12.97 -5.67
N ILE A 88 6.28 11.91 -5.86
CA ILE A 88 4.80 12.01 -5.85
C ILE A 88 4.31 12.58 -4.53
N ALA A 89 4.84 12.09 -3.42
CA ALA A 89 4.43 12.53 -2.08
C ALA A 89 4.73 14.02 -1.84
N GLU A 90 5.86 14.53 -2.34
CA GLU A 90 6.17 15.95 -2.25
C GLU A 90 5.18 16.78 -3.07
N SER A 91 4.86 16.35 -4.30
CA SER A 91 3.88 17.04 -5.15
C SER A 91 2.46 16.99 -4.57
N MET A 92 2.15 16.01 -3.72
CA MET A 92 0.91 15.91 -2.95
C MET A 92 0.95 16.75 -1.65
N ASN A 93 2.03 17.49 -1.38
CA ASN A 93 2.23 18.30 -0.18
C ASN A 93 2.19 17.48 1.14
N LEU A 94 2.66 16.23 1.08
CA LEU A 94 2.87 15.41 2.26
C LEU A 94 4.14 15.86 3.00
N GLN A 95 4.17 15.71 4.32
CA GLN A 95 5.25 16.19 5.18
C GLN A 95 5.67 15.14 6.20
N SER A 96 6.94 15.16 6.58
CA SER A 96 7.41 14.37 7.73
C SER A 96 6.60 14.71 8.99
N GLY A 97 6.21 13.70 9.73
CA GLY A 97 5.32 13.79 10.90
C GLY A 97 3.83 13.65 10.61
N ASP A 98 3.41 13.63 9.35
CA ASP A 98 2.02 13.27 8.99
C ASP A 98 1.72 11.83 9.38
N ILE A 99 0.53 11.57 9.92
CA ILE A 99 0.02 10.23 10.16
C ILE A 99 -0.95 9.90 9.04
N ILE A 100 -0.62 8.94 8.18
CA ILE A 100 -1.52 8.50 7.10
C ILE A 100 -2.66 7.68 7.71
N THR A 101 -3.90 8.09 7.45
CA THR A 101 -5.10 7.40 7.93
C THR A 101 -5.88 6.73 6.82
N ALA A 102 -5.82 7.27 5.60
CA ALA A 102 -6.43 6.68 4.42
C ALA A 102 -5.73 7.15 3.13
N ILE A 103 -5.95 6.40 2.06
CA ILE A 103 -5.64 6.82 0.70
C ILE A 103 -6.92 6.70 -0.12
N ILE A 104 -7.29 7.76 -0.81
CA ILE A 104 -8.42 7.80 -1.72
C ILE A 104 -7.91 7.51 -3.12
N VAL A 105 -8.54 6.57 -3.82
CA VAL A 105 -8.25 6.21 -5.22
C VAL A 105 -9.53 6.31 -6.01
N ASN A 106 -9.61 7.18 -7.00
CA ASN A 106 -10.79 7.39 -7.83
C ASN A 106 -12.08 7.51 -6.99
N ASP A 107 -12.09 8.41 -6.01
CA ASP A 107 -13.19 8.65 -5.06
C ASP A 107 -13.48 7.50 -4.08
N THR A 108 -12.72 6.42 -4.10
CA THR A 108 -12.85 5.31 -3.15
C THR A 108 -11.81 5.43 -2.04
N GLU A 109 -12.26 5.52 -0.79
CA GLU A 109 -11.38 5.63 0.38
C GLU A 109 -10.93 4.24 0.87
N TYR A 110 -9.62 4.07 1.01
CA TYR A 110 -8.96 2.87 1.56
C TYR A 110 -8.31 3.23 2.89
N GLU A 111 -8.81 2.64 3.98
CA GLU A 111 -8.26 2.85 5.31
C GLU A 111 -6.82 2.29 5.40
N ILE A 112 -5.92 3.06 5.99
CA ILE A 112 -4.55 2.65 6.30
C ILE A 112 -4.47 2.39 7.81
N ALA A 113 -4.55 1.13 8.18
CA ALA A 113 -4.48 0.67 9.57
C ALA A 113 -3.08 0.16 9.94
N ARG A 114 -2.27 -0.19 8.93
CA ARG A 114 -0.91 -0.73 9.07
C ARG A 114 -0.03 -0.28 7.91
N SER A 115 1.28 -0.27 8.11
CA SER A 115 2.22 0.21 7.07
C SER A 115 2.15 -0.59 5.77
N PHE A 116 1.90 -1.88 5.81
CA PHE A 116 1.81 -2.71 4.62
C PHE A 116 0.53 -2.46 3.79
N ASP A 117 -0.53 -1.90 4.37
CA ASP A 117 -1.74 -1.55 3.60
C ASP A 117 -1.42 -0.60 2.45
N ILE A 118 -0.42 0.29 2.64
CA ILE A 118 0.08 1.16 1.57
C ILE A 118 0.71 0.34 0.45
N SER A 119 1.56 -0.63 0.79
CA SER A 119 2.24 -1.47 -0.20
C SER A 119 1.27 -2.33 -0.98
N ASP A 120 0.25 -2.86 -0.32
CA ASP A 120 -0.79 -3.68 -0.95
C ASP A 120 -1.64 -2.84 -1.91
N LEU A 121 -2.03 -1.62 -1.48
CA LEU A 121 -2.80 -0.71 -2.31
C LEU A 121 -2.02 -0.27 -3.56
N ILE A 122 -0.72 0.01 -3.43
CA ILE A 122 0.15 0.42 -4.54
C ILE A 122 0.15 -0.61 -5.69
N LEU A 123 0.05 -1.90 -5.40
CA LEU A 123 -0.02 -2.95 -6.41
C LEU A 123 -1.31 -2.92 -7.24
N THR A 124 -2.36 -2.31 -6.71
CA THR A 124 -3.66 -2.21 -7.40
C THR A 124 -3.78 -0.98 -8.28
N LEU A 125 -2.90 0.01 -8.11
CA LEU A 125 -2.95 1.28 -8.83
C LEU A 125 -2.56 1.13 -10.29
N ARG A 126 -3.18 1.95 -11.15
CA ARG A 126 -3.00 1.91 -12.60
C ARG A 126 -2.74 3.31 -13.16
N GLU A 127 -2.22 3.36 -14.38
CA GLU A 127 -2.11 4.60 -15.13
C GLU A 127 -3.51 5.23 -15.30
N GLY A 128 -3.61 6.51 -14.99
CA GLY A 128 -4.84 7.28 -15.04
C GLY A 128 -5.61 7.32 -13.72
N ASP A 129 -5.23 6.53 -12.72
CA ASP A 129 -5.83 6.65 -11.39
C ASP A 129 -5.47 8.00 -10.76
N VAL A 130 -6.41 8.56 -10.02
CA VAL A 130 -6.21 9.76 -9.20
C VAL A 130 -6.10 9.33 -7.75
N ILE A 131 -5.02 9.71 -7.08
CA ILE A 131 -4.78 9.39 -5.68
C ILE A 131 -4.74 10.64 -4.82
N GLN A 132 -5.24 10.54 -3.58
CA GLN A 132 -5.18 11.57 -2.55
C GLN A 132 -4.95 10.92 -1.20
N CYS A 133 -4.06 11.45 -0.37
CA CYS A 133 -3.84 10.96 0.99
C CYS A 133 -4.66 11.74 2.00
N VAL A 134 -5.22 11.04 2.98
CA VAL A 134 -5.83 11.63 4.16
C VAL A 134 -4.88 11.45 5.33
N VAL A 135 -4.44 12.53 5.93
CA VAL A 135 -3.46 12.51 7.01
C VAL A 135 -3.95 13.27 8.24
N GLN A 136 -3.42 12.91 9.40
CA GLN A 136 -3.50 13.71 10.60
C GLN A 136 -2.22 14.55 10.71
N ARG A 137 -2.37 15.88 10.67
CA ARG A 137 -1.30 16.87 10.83
C ARG A 137 -1.68 17.83 11.95
N ASN A 138 -0.88 17.90 13.01
CA ASN A 138 -1.18 18.75 14.18
C ASN A 138 -2.59 18.46 14.77
N ALA A 139 -2.98 17.20 14.88
CA ALA A 139 -4.28 16.73 15.36
C ALA A 139 -5.49 17.19 14.50
N GLN A 140 -5.25 17.63 13.27
CA GLN A 140 -6.29 17.98 12.29
C GLN A 140 -6.24 17.01 11.11
N THR A 141 -7.41 16.65 10.59
CA THR A 141 -7.49 15.89 9.35
C THR A 141 -7.19 16.82 8.17
N VAL A 142 -6.22 16.44 7.37
CA VAL A 142 -5.78 17.18 6.17
C VAL A 142 -5.86 16.24 4.98
N TYR A 143 -6.42 16.73 3.88
CA TYR A 143 -6.39 16.08 2.58
C TYR A 143 -5.20 16.63 1.79
N SER A 144 -4.39 15.74 1.24
CA SER A 144 -3.27 16.14 0.38
C SER A 144 -3.79 16.74 -0.95
N GLU A 145 -2.88 17.28 -1.75
CA GLU A 145 -3.21 17.52 -3.16
C GLU A 145 -3.48 16.18 -3.87
N GLU A 146 -4.34 16.21 -4.90
CA GLU A 146 -4.58 15.06 -5.76
C GLU A 146 -3.42 14.86 -6.74
N TYR A 147 -3.11 13.60 -7.02
CA TYR A 147 -2.10 13.24 -8.00
C TYR A 147 -2.67 12.27 -9.04
N ASN A 148 -2.61 12.65 -10.31
CA ASN A 148 -2.99 11.77 -11.42
C ASN A 148 -1.80 10.92 -11.85
N LEU A 149 -1.93 9.60 -11.76
CA LEU A 149 -0.87 8.65 -12.07
C LEU A 149 -0.59 8.59 -13.57
N SER A 150 0.53 9.14 -13.97
CA SER A 150 1.03 9.02 -15.33
C SER A 150 1.81 7.72 -15.52
N LYS A 151 2.01 7.31 -16.79
CA LYS A 151 2.83 6.14 -17.13
C LYS A 151 4.27 6.27 -16.60
N THR A 152 4.80 7.47 -16.51
CA THR A 152 6.16 7.73 -15.99
C THR A 152 6.28 7.56 -14.49
N ALA A 153 5.17 7.53 -13.77
CA ALA A 153 5.14 7.24 -12.33
C ALA A 153 5.27 5.74 -12.02
N LEU A 154 5.15 4.88 -13.02
CA LEU A 154 5.20 3.43 -12.89
C LEU A 154 6.63 2.91 -13.02
N VAL A 155 7.05 2.13 -12.06
CA VAL A 155 8.37 1.48 -12.00
C VAL A 155 8.18 -0.03 -12.07
N ALA A 156 8.95 -0.68 -12.94
CA ALA A 156 8.96 -2.14 -13.02
C ALA A 156 9.52 -2.75 -11.71
N ILE A 157 8.92 -3.82 -11.25
CA ILE A 157 9.42 -4.62 -10.13
C ILE A 157 10.32 -5.70 -10.75
N GLU A 158 11.61 -5.62 -10.49
CA GLU A 158 12.60 -6.64 -10.86
C GLU A 158 12.61 -7.81 -9.86
#